data_80b1e8af99b0c4ce10f6c51a8c30b24d
#
_entry.id   80b1e8af99b0c4ce10f6c51a8c30b24d
#
_cell.length_a   1.000
_cell.length_b   1.000
_cell.length_c   1.000
_cell.angle_alpha   90.00
_cell.angle_beta   90.00
_cell.angle_gamma   90.00
#
_symmetry.space_group_name_H-M   'P 1'
#
loop_
_entity.id
_entity.type
_entity.pdbx_description
1 polymer ?
#
loop_
_entity_poly.entity_id
_entity_poly.type
_entity_poly.pdbx_seq_one_letter_code
_entity_poly.pdbx_strand_id
1 'polypeptide(L)'
;VKSIQRNALSAAVALAALGAAPVHAADFTIGLSNGWIGSEWRSQMIDEATAAAEAWKEQGVDVEVVVQSNNVDVPGQIAHVRNFINEGVDAIIINPNSPTAFDPVFAQAKDAGILVIATDAEVSSPDAIYVGIDQKGWAEASARWLAETLGGEGKVVAINGVAGHPANQMRVAGYQEVFGEYPGIEIVNEVNANWDQAQGQQAMQNLLATYPDLDGVWVQDGMAVGAWKSIMDESKTGDIAATGEIRKDFIDLWVENELNSGASVNPPGVMASALNVAVPLLQGRELLEPAEAGQYGNALYLDIPFIDGDNVESVAGDMDGEPGYHSYSSSMTIDQAGALFQPE
;
A
#
# COMPACT_ATOMS: atom_id res chain seq x y z
N VAL A 1 50.68 -14.57 -81.92
CA VAL A 1 49.71 -13.71 -81.32
C VAL A 1 48.79 -14.57 -80.45
N LYS A 2 48.95 -14.55 -79.12
CA LYS A 2 48.17 -15.35 -78.16
C LYS A 2 47.13 -14.45 -77.48
N SER A 3 45.83 -14.80 -77.60
CA SER A 3 44.71 -14.19 -76.93
C SER A 3 44.65 -14.67 -75.45
N ILE A 4 44.60 -13.72 -74.55
CA ILE A 4 44.34 -13.97 -73.09
C ILE A 4 42.87 -13.82 -72.83
N GLN A 5 42.21 -14.93 -72.49
CA GLN A 5 40.86 -14.90 -71.98
C GLN A 5 40.89 -14.48 -70.51
N ARG A 6 40.15 -13.40 -70.18
CA ARG A 6 39.90 -12.97 -68.77
C ARG A 6 38.61 -13.62 -68.32
N ASN A 7 38.70 -14.54 -67.36
CA ASN A 7 37.59 -15.08 -66.64
C ASN A 7 37.13 -14.03 -65.53
N ALA A 8 35.93 -13.52 -65.66
CA ALA A 8 35.30 -12.74 -64.65
C ALA A 8 34.58 -13.67 -63.66
N LEU A 9 35.08 -13.75 -62.43
CA LEU A 9 34.39 -14.38 -61.32
C LEU A 9 33.35 -13.38 -60.76
N SER A 10 32.08 -13.68 -60.98
CA SER A 10 30.98 -12.96 -60.34
C SER A 10 30.78 -13.53 -58.93
N ALA A 11 31.18 -12.79 -57.90
CA ALA A 11 30.83 -13.09 -56.49
C ALA A 11 29.43 -12.60 -56.20
N ALA A 12 28.50 -13.53 -56.06
CA ALA A 12 27.16 -13.23 -55.55
C ALA A 12 27.24 -13.01 -54.01
N VAL A 13 27.08 -11.77 -53.58
CA VAL A 13 26.90 -11.43 -52.15
C VAL A 13 25.45 -11.72 -51.80
N ALA A 14 25.20 -12.81 -51.07
CA ALA A 14 23.92 -13.09 -50.46
C ALA A 14 23.77 -12.17 -49.24
N LEU A 15 22.97 -11.11 -49.34
CA LEU A 15 22.49 -10.33 -48.20
C LEU A 15 21.53 -11.21 -47.41
N ALA A 16 21.99 -11.76 -46.29
CA ALA A 16 21.09 -12.33 -45.28
C ALA A 16 20.32 -11.16 -44.63
N ALA A 17 19.05 -10.98 -44.99
CA ALA A 17 18.12 -10.15 -44.25
C ALA A 17 17.92 -10.85 -42.92
N LEU A 18 18.61 -10.39 -41.87
CA LEU A 18 18.24 -10.65 -40.48
C LEU A 18 16.85 -9.97 -40.28
N GLY A 19 15.81 -10.79 -40.32
CA GLY A 19 14.49 -10.35 -39.93
C GLY A 19 14.55 -9.90 -38.45
N ALA A 20 14.54 -8.62 -38.22
CA ALA A 20 14.23 -8.11 -36.90
C ALA A 20 12.82 -8.66 -36.55
N ALA A 21 12.73 -9.50 -35.52
CA ALA A 21 11.45 -9.85 -34.96
C ALA A 21 10.78 -8.51 -34.58
N PRO A 22 9.49 -8.34 -34.85
CA PRO A 22 8.79 -7.14 -34.40
C PRO A 22 8.97 -7.07 -32.89
N VAL A 23 9.55 -5.98 -32.38
CA VAL A 23 9.48 -5.63 -30.99
C VAL A 23 7.99 -5.36 -30.75
N HIS A 24 7.31 -6.27 -30.07
CA HIS A 24 5.94 -6.04 -29.67
C HIS A 24 6.01 -4.91 -28.61
N ALA A 25 5.40 -3.78 -28.90
CA ALA A 25 5.19 -2.75 -27.90
C ALA A 25 4.16 -3.29 -26.91
N ALA A 26 4.31 -3.00 -25.62
CA ALA A 26 3.28 -3.30 -24.61
C ALA A 26 1.95 -2.67 -25.01
N ASP A 27 0.84 -3.28 -24.61
CA ASP A 27 -0.48 -2.71 -24.81
C ASP A 27 -0.64 -1.45 -23.96
N PHE A 28 -0.10 -1.49 -22.73
CA PHE A 28 -0.07 -0.35 -21.80
C PHE A 28 1.25 -0.26 -21.05
N THR A 29 1.71 0.97 -20.80
CA THR A 29 2.86 1.28 -19.95
C THR A 29 2.36 2.03 -18.71
N ILE A 30 2.64 1.52 -17.51
CA ILE A 30 2.18 2.08 -16.23
C ILE A 30 3.38 2.50 -15.38
N GLY A 31 3.45 3.78 -15.02
CA GLY A 31 4.45 4.31 -14.11
C GLY A 31 4.06 4.08 -12.64
N LEU A 32 4.92 3.44 -11.84
CA LEU A 32 4.71 3.24 -10.40
C LEU A 32 5.62 4.19 -9.61
N SER A 33 5.02 5.10 -8.82
CA SER A 33 5.76 6.06 -7.98
C SER A 33 5.63 5.75 -6.50
N ASN A 34 6.77 5.52 -5.84
CA ASN A 34 6.88 5.41 -4.40
C ASN A 34 8.00 6.32 -3.89
N GLY A 35 7.66 7.26 -3.00
CA GLY A 35 8.59 8.29 -2.50
C GLY A 35 9.32 7.91 -1.22
N TRP A 36 9.13 6.71 -0.68
CA TRP A 36 9.78 6.23 0.55
C TRP A 36 9.95 4.71 0.53
N ILE A 37 11.15 4.23 0.90
CA ILE A 37 11.50 2.81 0.89
C ILE A 37 11.94 2.30 2.27
N GLY A 38 11.48 2.95 3.33
CA GLY A 38 11.93 2.65 4.70
C GLY A 38 11.27 1.43 5.36
N SER A 39 10.40 0.68 4.65
CA SER A 39 9.78 -0.55 5.18
C SER A 39 9.67 -1.64 4.12
N GLU A 40 9.65 -2.89 4.56
CA GLU A 40 9.42 -4.07 3.73
C GLU A 40 8.03 -4.05 3.08
N TRP A 41 7.03 -3.47 3.75
CA TRP A 41 5.69 -3.26 3.21
C TRP A 41 5.73 -2.51 1.86
N ARG A 42 6.59 -1.48 1.75
CA ARG A 42 6.74 -0.70 0.50
C ARG A 42 7.39 -1.51 -0.62
N SER A 43 8.32 -2.39 -0.29
CA SER A 43 8.92 -3.31 -1.26
C SER A 43 7.89 -4.33 -1.73
N GLN A 44 7.16 -4.93 -0.82
CA GLN A 44 6.08 -5.88 -1.12
C GLN A 44 4.99 -5.22 -1.98
N MET A 45 4.61 -3.97 -1.72
CA MET A 45 3.65 -3.20 -2.53
C MET A 45 4.07 -3.10 -4.01
N ILE A 46 5.35 -2.83 -4.28
CA ILE A 46 5.89 -2.76 -5.64
C ILE A 46 5.96 -4.15 -6.29
N ASP A 47 6.40 -5.16 -5.53
CA ASP A 47 6.52 -6.54 -6.02
C ASP A 47 5.13 -7.10 -6.39
N GLU A 48 4.11 -6.87 -5.58
CA GLU A 48 2.73 -7.30 -5.86
C GLU A 48 2.12 -6.56 -7.07
N ALA A 49 2.38 -5.25 -7.22
CA ALA A 49 1.95 -4.52 -8.41
C ALA A 49 2.63 -5.03 -9.68
N THR A 50 3.91 -5.39 -9.59
CA THR A 50 4.64 -6.00 -10.72
C THR A 50 4.09 -7.39 -11.05
N ALA A 51 3.78 -8.20 -10.03
CA ALA A 51 3.14 -9.50 -10.23
C ALA A 51 1.72 -9.38 -10.85
N ALA A 52 0.96 -8.34 -10.49
CA ALA A 52 -0.33 -8.06 -11.11
C ALA A 52 -0.20 -7.74 -12.61
N ALA A 53 0.84 -7.01 -13.02
CA ALA A 53 1.11 -6.76 -14.45
C ALA A 53 1.42 -8.07 -15.21
N GLU A 54 2.20 -8.98 -14.63
CA GLU A 54 2.44 -10.30 -15.22
C GLU A 54 1.16 -11.15 -15.29
N ALA A 55 0.27 -11.05 -14.29
CA ALA A 55 -1.02 -11.73 -14.33
C ALA A 55 -1.92 -11.23 -15.48
N TRP A 56 -1.89 -9.94 -15.81
CA TRP A 56 -2.56 -9.39 -16.98
C TRP A 56 -1.99 -9.94 -18.28
N LYS A 57 -0.69 -10.08 -18.36
CA LYS A 57 0.01 -10.67 -19.53
C LYS A 57 -0.41 -12.12 -19.76
N GLU A 58 -0.62 -12.91 -18.69
CA GLU A 58 -1.16 -14.27 -18.81
C GLU A 58 -2.60 -14.28 -19.37
N GLN A 59 -3.34 -13.19 -19.19
CA GLN A 59 -4.68 -12.99 -19.78
C GLN A 59 -4.66 -12.35 -21.17
N GLY A 60 -3.47 -12.11 -21.74
CA GLY A 60 -3.27 -11.60 -23.09
C GLY A 60 -3.26 -10.08 -23.20
N VAL A 61 -3.11 -9.34 -22.09
CA VAL A 61 -2.90 -7.89 -22.07
C VAL A 61 -1.46 -7.61 -21.62
N ASP A 62 -0.60 -7.14 -22.51
CA ASP A 62 0.80 -6.87 -22.17
C ASP A 62 0.93 -5.52 -21.44
N VAL A 63 1.18 -5.57 -20.13
CA VAL A 63 1.34 -4.40 -19.26
C VAL A 63 2.80 -4.27 -18.86
N GLU A 64 3.47 -3.21 -19.31
CA GLU A 64 4.81 -2.84 -18.87
C GLU A 64 4.73 -1.91 -17.67
N VAL A 65 5.51 -2.19 -16.61
CA VAL A 65 5.63 -1.31 -15.43
C VAL A 65 6.98 -0.61 -15.40
N VAL A 66 6.96 0.73 -15.22
CA VAL A 66 8.15 1.57 -15.04
C VAL A 66 8.17 2.06 -13.60
N VAL A 67 9.17 1.61 -12.82
CA VAL A 67 9.20 1.86 -11.37
C VAL A 67 10.14 3.00 -11.02
N GLN A 68 9.65 4.02 -10.29
CA GLN A 68 10.46 5.03 -9.59
C GLN A 68 10.15 4.93 -8.10
N SER A 69 10.99 4.17 -7.37
CA SER A 69 10.84 3.86 -5.95
C SER A 69 12.16 4.15 -5.21
N ASN A 70 12.19 5.28 -4.50
CA ASN A 70 13.35 5.73 -3.74
C ASN A 70 12.95 6.78 -2.69
N ASN A 71 13.85 7.04 -1.72
CA ASN A 71 13.59 8.06 -0.72
C ASN A 71 13.73 9.45 -1.33
N VAL A 72 12.60 10.13 -1.50
CA VAL A 72 12.53 11.51 -1.98
C VAL A 72 11.51 12.30 -1.17
N ASP A 73 11.70 13.61 -1.14
CA ASP A 73 10.69 14.55 -0.64
C ASP A 73 9.57 14.79 -1.68
N VAL A 74 8.59 15.61 -1.33
CA VAL A 74 7.47 15.94 -2.23
C VAL A 74 7.95 16.50 -3.58
N PRO A 75 8.87 17.47 -3.67
CA PRO A 75 9.46 17.90 -4.93
C PRO A 75 10.10 16.79 -5.76
N GLY A 76 10.81 15.86 -5.12
CA GLY A 76 11.39 14.69 -5.78
C GLY A 76 10.34 13.75 -6.32
N GLN A 77 9.26 13.51 -5.59
CA GLN A 77 8.17 12.67 -6.08
C GLN A 77 7.34 13.36 -7.19
N ILE A 78 7.21 14.69 -7.18
CA ILE A 78 6.67 15.45 -8.32
C ILE A 78 7.56 15.25 -9.57
N ALA A 79 8.88 15.13 -9.39
CA ALA A 79 9.78 14.83 -10.51
C ALA A 79 9.54 13.42 -11.09
N HIS A 80 9.21 12.41 -10.26
CA HIS A 80 8.78 11.10 -10.75
C HIS A 80 7.58 11.22 -11.71
N VAL A 81 6.54 11.92 -11.30
CA VAL A 81 5.33 12.13 -12.13
C VAL A 81 5.69 12.82 -13.45
N ARG A 82 6.52 13.86 -13.41
CA ARG A 82 7.00 14.55 -14.64
C ARG A 82 7.82 13.66 -15.55
N ASN A 83 8.64 12.77 -14.99
CA ASN A 83 9.39 11.79 -15.77
C ASN A 83 8.43 10.87 -16.53
N PHE A 84 7.43 10.31 -15.86
CA PHE A 84 6.41 9.47 -16.50
C PHE A 84 5.61 10.22 -17.58
N ILE A 85 5.26 11.49 -17.35
CA ILE A 85 4.62 12.33 -18.38
C ILE A 85 5.55 12.47 -19.61
N ASN A 86 6.84 12.71 -19.40
CA ASN A 86 7.80 12.86 -20.48
C ASN A 86 8.08 11.53 -21.23
N GLU A 87 7.99 10.41 -20.53
CA GLU A 87 8.11 9.06 -21.09
C GLU A 87 6.85 8.64 -21.85
N GLY A 88 5.72 9.32 -21.61
CA GLY A 88 4.45 9.07 -22.30
C GLY A 88 3.80 7.76 -21.85
N VAL A 89 3.84 7.46 -20.55
CA VAL A 89 3.13 6.31 -19.98
C VAL A 89 1.61 6.48 -20.12
N ASP A 90 0.85 5.38 -20.11
CA ASP A 90 -0.62 5.42 -20.21
C ASP A 90 -1.29 5.71 -18.88
N ALA A 91 -0.69 5.24 -17.78
CA ALA A 91 -1.17 5.55 -16.43
C ALA A 91 0.00 5.76 -15.45
N ILE A 92 -0.30 6.50 -14.36
CA ILE A 92 0.59 6.68 -13.21
C ILE A 92 -0.14 6.19 -11.97
N ILE A 93 0.45 5.24 -11.24
CA ILE A 93 -0.01 4.82 -9.93
C ILE A 93 0.99 5.33 -8.90
N ILE A 94 0.51 6.08 -7.92
CA ILE A 94 1.36 6.79 -6.95
C ILE A 94 0.92 6.53 -5.52
N ASN A 95 1.89 6.22 -4.64
CA ASN A 95 1.71 6.33 -3.19
C ASN A 95 2.24 7.70 -2.75
N PRO A 96 1.36 8.71 -2.55
CA PRO A 96 1.76 10.12 -2.48
C PRO A 96 2.28 10.52 -1.10
N ASN A 97 3.37 11.29 -1.05
CA ASN A 97 3.92 11.87 0.18
C ASN A 97 3.17 13.14 0.65
N SER A 98 2.15 13.59 -0.07
CA SER A 98 1.34 14.77 0.28
C SER A 98 -0.06 14.65 -0.31
N PRO A 99 -1.11 15.03 0.41
CA PRO A 99 -2.48 14.95 -0.09
C PRO A 99 -2.82 16.04 -1.12
N THR A 100 -2.08 17.16 -1.17
CA THR A 100 -2.47 18.36 -1.94
C THR A 100 -1.39 18.87 -2.90
N ALA A 101 -0.13 18.49 -2.70
CA ALA A 101 0.99 19.09 -3.44
C ALA A 101 1.07 18.62 -4.91
N PHE A 102 0.37 17.57 -5.26
CA PHE A 102 0.43 16.96 -6.60
C PHE A 102 -0.60 17.51 -7.58
N ASP A 103 -1.60 18.28 -7.13
CA ASP A 103 -2.69 18.78 -7.97
C ASP A 103 -2.20 19.40 -9.29
N PRO A 104 -1.18 20.29 -9.30
CA PRO A 104 -0.71 20.89 -10.55
C PRO A 104 -0.04 19.91 -11.51
N VAL A 105 0.62 18.86 -11.01
CA VAL A 105 1.30 17.88 -11.87
C VAL A 105 0.34 16.79 -12.33
N PHE A 106 -0.69 16.47 -11.55
CA PHE A 106 -1.76 15.57 -11.98
C PHE A 106 -2.62 16.20 -13.08
N ALA A 107 -2.89 17.51 -13.00
CA ALA A 107 -3.50 18.23 -14.11
C ALA A 107 -2.65 18.17 -15.40
N GLN A 108 -1.31 18.25 -15.30
CA GLN A 108 -0.43 18.08 -16.45
C GLN A 108 -0.49 16.64 -17.02
N ALA A 109 -0.57 15.62 -16.17
CA ALA A 109 -0.72 14.23 -16.61
C ALA A 109 -2.05 14.03 -17.34
N LYS A 110 -3.15 14.55 -16.80
CA LYS A 110 -4.48 14.52 -17.45
C LYS A 110 -4.48 15.24 -18.80
N ASP A 111 -3.87 16.44 -18.88
CA ASP A 111 -3.75 17.19 -20.15
C ASP A 111 -2.94 16.41 -21.20
N ALA A 112 -2.02 15.54 -20.76
CA ALA A 112 -1.29 14.60 -21.61
C ALA A 112 -2.05 13.31 -21.94
N GLY A 113 -3.28 13.13 -21.40
CA GLY A 113 -4.10 11.95 -21.61
C GLY A 113 -3.72 10.77 -20.71
N ILE A 114 -2.94 10.99 -19.65
CA ILE A 114 -2.43 9.96 -18.74
C ILE A 114 -3.41 9.82 -17.57
N LEU A 115 -3.84 8.57 -17.30
CA LEU A 115 -4.64 8.22 -16.13
C LEU A 115 -3.79 8.33 -14.86
N VAL A 116 -4.31 8.96 -13.80
CA VAL A 116 -3.64 9.03 -12.50
C VAL A 116 -4.46 8.30 -11.44
N ILE A 117 -3.83 7.35 -10.75
CA ILE A 117 -4.41 6.66 -9.59
C ILE A 117 -3.49 6.84 -8.39
N ALA A 118 -4.03 7.42 -7.31
CA ALA A 118 -3.37 7.44 -6.02
C ALA A 118 -3.72 6.17 -5.23
N THR A 119 -2.80 5.67 -4.41
CA THR A 119 -3.03 4.50 -3.55
C THR A 119 -2.40 4.70 -2.18
N ASP A 120 -2.86 3.96 -1.15
CA ASP A 120 -2.43 4.03 0.25
C ASP A 120 -2.74 5.38 0.94
N ALA A 121 -2.64 6.50 0.23
CA ALA A 121 -2.98 7.82 0.76
C ALA A 121 -3.85 8.60 -0.23
N GLU A 122 -4.95 9.17 0.26
CA GLU A 122 -5.86 9.99 -0.54
C GLU A 122 -5.24 11.31 -0.97
N VAL A 123 -5.68 11.82 -2.13
CA VAL A 123 -5.27 13.11 -2.70
C VAL A 123 -6.47 13.98 -3.01
N SER A 124 -6.29 15.30 -2.87
CA SER A 124 -7.35 16.29 -3.12
C SER A 124 -7.64 16.54 -4.59
N SER A 125 -6.75 16.10 -5.48
CA SER A 125 -6.87 16.38 -6.90
C SER A 125 -8.10 15.69 -7.52
N PRO A 126 -8.96 16.43 -8.23
CA PRO A 126 -10.06 15.85 -8.99
C PRO A 126 -9.59 15.15 -10.28
N ASP A 127 -8.30 15.24 -10.60
CA ASP A 127 -7.67 14.65 -11.77
C ASP A 127 -7.01 13.30 -11.46
N ALA A 128 -7.24 12.76 -10.26
CA ALA A 128 -6.81 11.45 -9.83
C ALA A 128 -7.95 10.68 -9.18
N ILE A 129 -7.95 9.35 -9.36
CA ILE A 129 -8.82 8.42 -8.62
C ILE A 129 -7.98 7.83 -7.50
N TYR A 130 -8.55 7.69 -6.31
CA TYR A 130 -7.93 6.92 -5.24
C TYR A 130 -8.43 5.48 -5.27
N VAL A 131 -7.52 4.51 -5.24
CA VAL A 131 -7.82 3.08 -5.07
C VAL A 131 -6.99 2.56 -3.90
N GLY A 132 -7.64 2.20 -2.81
CA GLY A 132 -6.97 1.78 -1.59
C GLY A 132 -7.94 1.56 -0.45
N ILE A 133 -7.47 1.53 0.78
CA ILE A 133 -8.30 1.35 1.97
C ILE A 133 -8.80 2.69 2.53
N ASP A 134 -9.91 2.64 3.25
CA ASP A 134 -10.32 3.75 4.12
C ASP A 134 -9.40 3.80 5.34
N GLN A 135 -8.41 4.69 5.31
CA GLN A 135 -7.42 4.84 6.38
C GLN A 135 -8.06 5.31 7.71
N LYS A 136 -9.13 6.10 7.62
CA LYS A 136 -9.88 6.52 8.80
C LYS A 136 -10.67 5.35 9.38
N GLY A 137 -11.44 4.65 8.55
CA GLY A 137 -12.19 3.45 8.93
C GLY A 137 -11.29 2.33 9.47
N TRP A 138 -10.08 2.17 8.92
CA TRP A 138 -9.04 1.27 9.43
C TRP A 138 -8.74 1.55 10.92
N ALA A 139 -8.54 2.82 11.26
CA ALA A 139 -8.26 3.24 12.63
C ALA A 139 -9.49 3.18 13.53
N GLU A 140 -10.66 3.53 13.00
CA GLU A 140 -11.93 3.45 13.73
C GLU A 140 -12.24 2.01 14.16
N ALA A 141 -12.04 1.04 13.27
CA ALA A 141 -12.28 -0.37 13.57
C ALA A 141 -11.37 -0.86 14.71
N SER A 142 -10.08 -0.59 14.63
CA SER A 142 -9.11 -1.00 15.66
C SER A 142 -9.28 -0.27 16.99
N ALA A 143 -9.62 1.02 16.95
CA ALA A 143 -9.90 1.80 18.15
C ALA A 143 -11.19 1.35 18.85
N ARG A 144 -12.23 1.03 18.08
CA ARG A 144 -13.50 0.50 18.61
C ARG A 144 -13.31 -0.84 19.28
N TRP A 145 -12.59 -1.77 18.62
CA TRP A 145 -12.22 -3.03 19.22
C TRP A 145 -11.48 -2.83 20.56
N LEU A 146 -10.51 -1.91 20.62
CA LEU A 146 -9.76 -1.64 21.85
C LEU A 146 -10.66 -1.08 22.94
N ALA A 147 -11.50 -0.09 22.62
CA ALA A 147 -12.43 0.52 23.59
C ALA A 147 -13.43 -0.51 24.13
N GLU A 148 -13.99 -1.36 23.28
CA GLU A 148 -14.93 -2.42 23.69
C GLU A 148 -14.24 -3.51 24.52
N THR A 149 -13.01 -3.90 24.17
CA THR A 149 -12.18 -4.85 24.93
C THR A 149 -11.89 -4.32 26.33
N LEU A 150 -11.68 -3.02 26.49
CA LEU A 150 -11.49 -2.35 27.78
C LEU A 150 -12.81 -2.07 28.53
N GLY A 151 -13.97 -2.43 27.98
CA GLY A 151 -15.27 -2.16 28.60
C GLY A 151 -15.67 -0.69 28.60
N GLY A 152 -15.07 0.13 27.72
CA GLY A 152 -15.35 1.54 27.54
C GLY A 152 -14.65 2.48 28.54
N GLU A 153 -13.71 1.98 29.33
CA GLU A 153 -12.94 2.76 30.31
C GLU A 153 -11.49 2.28 30.39
N GLY A 154 -10.55 3.17 30.71
CA GLY A 154 -9.14 2.85 30.90
C GLY A 154 -8.20 3.90 30.34
N LYS A 155 -6.91 3.75 30.66
CA LYS A 155 -5.81 4.59 30.20
C LYS A 155 -5.18 4.00 28.94
N VAL A 156 -5.22 4.73 27.86
CA VAL A 156 -4.70 4.32 26.56
C VAL A 156 -3.57 5.25 26.11
N VAL A 157 -2.56 4.69 25.49
CA VAL A 157 -1.54 5.44 24.74
C VAL A 157 -1.67 5.14 23.25
N ALA A 158 -1.27 6.12 22.40
CA ALA A 158 -1.21 5.92 20.95
C ALA A 158 0.24 6.02 20.45
N ILE A 159 0.67 5.01 19.65
CA ILE A 159 1.96 5.00 18.96
C ILE A 159 1.69 5.16 17.47
N ASN A 160 1.92 6.39 16.99
CA ASN A 160 1.58 6.85 15.66
C ASN A 160 2.72 6.65 14.65
N GLY A 161 2.40 6.67 13.37
CA GLY A 161 3.33 6.58 12.26
C GLY A 161 4.14 7.85 12.02
N VAL A 162 4.43 8.14 10.73
CA VAL A 162 5.19 9.32 10.31
C VAL A 162 4.33 10.57 10.45
N ALA A 163 4.82 11.53 11.25
CA ALA A 163 4.14 12.80 11.46
C ALA A 163 3.95 13.56 10.13
N GLY A 164 2.73 14.04 9.89
CA GLY A 164 2.38 14.78 8.67
C GLY A 164 2.08 13.92 7.44
N HIS A 165 2.31 12.62 7.47
CA HIS A 165 1.92 11.72 6.40
C HIS A 165 0.39 11.61 6.31
N PRO A 166 -0.23 11.65 5.11
CA PRO A 166 -1.70 11.67 4.96
C PRO A 166 -2.40 10.49 5.63
N ALA A 167 -1.91 9.26 5.40
CA ALA A 167 -2.49 8.07 6.03
C ALA A 167 -2.44 8.16 7.58
N ASN A 168 -1.29 8.63 8.14
CA ASN A 168 -1.18 8.82 9.59
C ASN A 168 -2.18 9.86 10.12
N GLN A 169 -2.38 10.97 9.41
CA GLN A 169 -3.34 12.00 9.80
C GLN A 169 -4.77 11.47 9.85
N MET A 170 -5.18 10.67 8.84
CA MET A 170 -6.50 10.06 8.79
C MET A 170 -6.69 9.03 9.91
N ARG A 171 -5.69 8.19 10.16
CA ARG A 171 -5.71 7.21 11.25
C ARG A 171 -5.80 7.88 12.62
N VAL A 172 -5.05 8.97 12.85
CA VAL A 172 -5.15 9.77 14.09
C VAL A 172 -6.57 10.33 14.26
N ALA A 173 -7.15 10.90 13.21
CA ALA A 173 -8.52 11.39 13.27
C ALA A 173 -9.52 10.27 13.61
N GLY A 174 -9.35 9.07 13.02
CA GLY A 174 -10.24 7.92 13.24
C GLY A 174 -10.23 7.44 14.69
N TYR A 175 -9.05 7.14 15.27
CA TYR A 175 -9.04 6.65 16.65
C TYR A 175 -9.45 7.71 17.67
N GLN A 176 -9.12 8.99 17.44
CA GLN A 176 -9.53 10.08 18.32
C GLN A 176 -11.05 10.28 18.31
N GLU A 177 -11.70 10.13 17.15
CA GLU A 177 -13.16 10.18 17.03
C GLU A 177 -13.81 9.04 17.84
N VAL A 178 -13.34 7.80 17.63
CA VAL A 178 -13.88 6.64 18.35
C VAL A 178 -13.67 6.76 19.86
N PHE A 179 -12.46 7.07 20.33
CA PHE A 179 -12.23 7.21 21.78
C PHE A 179 -13.02 8.38 22.38
N GLY A 180 -13.35 9.41 21.59
CA GLY A 180 -14.26 10.48 22.00
C GLY A 180 -15.70 10.02 22.26
N GLU A 181 -16.13 8.87 21.69
CA GLU A 181 -17.42 8.24 21.96
C GLU A 181 -17.48 7.52 23.33
N TYR A 182 -16.29 7.22 23.92
CA TYR A 182 -16.13 6.48 25.16
C TYR A 182 -15.57 7.40 26.27
N PRO A 183 -16.41 8.11 27.06
CA PRO A 183 -15.92 9.08 28.04
C PRO A 183 -15.05 8.51 29.17
N GLY A 184 -15.05 7.18 29.35
CA GLY A 184 -14.19 6.47 30.30
C GLY A 184 -12.80 6.17 29.77
N ILE A 185 -12.56 6.29 28.46
CA ILE A 185 -11.23 6.10 27.85
C ILE A 185 -10.44 7.41 27.95
N GLU A 186 -9.26 7.35 28.54
CA GLU A 186 -8.33 8.47 28.65
C GLU A 186 -7.11 8.22 27.79
N ILE A 187 -6.89 8.99 26.72
CA ILE A 187 -5.63 9.00 25.97
C ILE A 187 -4.60 9.78 26.78
N VAL A 188 -3.75 9.07 27.54
CA VAL A 188 -2.76 9.70 28.44
C VAL A 188 -1.51 10.20 27.72
N ASN A 189 -1.19 9.65 26.53
CA ASN A 189 -0.11 10.13 25.69
C ASN A 189 -0.24 9.66 24.24
N GLU A 190 0.33 10.46 23.32
CA GLU A 190 0.45 10.14 21.91
C GLU A 190 1.90 10.40 21.46
N VAL A 191 2.53 9.43 20.77
CA VAL A 191 3.91 9.54 20.28
C VAL A 191 4.01 9.08 18.83
N ASN A 192 4.98 9.60 18.07
CA ASN A 192 5.27 9.12 16.73
C ASN A 192 6.50 8.23 16.75
N ALA A 193 6.43 7.07 16.11
CA ALA A 193 7.54 6.11 15.97
C ALA A 193 7.75 5.67 14.51
N ASN A 194 7.24 6.46 13.54
CA ASN A 194 7.58 6.45 12.12
C ASN A 194 7.36 5.10 11.40
N TRP A 195 6.44 4.25 11.88
CA TRP A 195 6.22 2.88 11.42
C TRP A 195 7.49 2.00 11.49
N ASP A 196 8.43 2.38 12.34
CA ASP A 196 9.66 1.64 12.59
C ASP A 196 9.52 0.79 13.85
N GLN A 197 9.77 -0.51 13.74
CA GLN A 197 9.59 -1.47 14.84
C GLN A 197 10.46 -1.15 16.06
N ALA A 198 11.74 -0.75 15.85
CA ALA A 198 12.66 -0.47 16.94
C ALA A 198 12.27 0.83 17.66
N GLN A 199 11.83 1.86 16.92
CA GLN A 199 11.30 3.09 17.51
C GLN A 199 9.99 2.83 18.26
N GLY A 200 9.10 1.98 17.72
CA GLY A 200 7.88 1.54 18.40
C GLY A 200 8.18 0.84 19.73
N GLN A 201 9.17 -0.06 19.74
CA GLN A 201 9.64 -0.72 20.95
C GLN A 201 10.18 0.28 21.98
N GLN A 202 11.06 1.19 21.57
CA GLN A 202 11.62 2.21 22.44
C GLN A 202 10.54 3.16 22.99
N ALA A 203 9.58 3.54 22.15
CA ALA A 203 8.44 4.36 22.56
C ALA A 203 7.63 3.65 23.66
N MET A 204 7.30 2.37 23.45
CA MET A 204 6.53 1.59 24.43
C MET A 204 7.26 1.42 25.76
N GLN A 205 8.58 1.17 25.75
CA GLN A 205 9.39 1.11 26.98
C GLN A 205 9.28 2.41 27.79
N ASN A 206 9.38 3.55 27.11
CA ASN A 206 9.28 4.87 27.75
C ASN A 206 7.86 5.14 28.30
N LEU A 207 6.84 4.70 27.55
CA LEU A 207 5.43 4.84 27.95
C LEU A 207 5.13 4.00 29.19
N LEU A 208 5.56 2.73 29.23
CA LEU A 208 5.40 1.83 30.39
C LEU A 208 6.10 2.35 31.64
N ALA A 209 7.30 2.94 31.49
CA ALA A 209 8.03 3.55 32.58
C ALA A 209 7.32 4.81 33.14
N THR A 210 6.61 5.55 32.28
CA THR A 210 5.93 6.80 32.65
C THR A 210 4.50 6.53 33.16
N TYR A 211 3.82 5.57 32.57
CA TYR A 211 2.44 5.17 32.87
C TYR A 211 2.37 3.70 33.20
N PRO A 212 2.74 3.28 34.42
CA PRO A 212 2.79 1.86 34.80
C PRO A 212 1.42 1.19 34.90
N ASP A 213 0.33 1.98 34.89
CA ASP A 213 -1.07 1.58 35.02
C ASP A 213 -1.86 1.71 33.71
N LEU A 214 -1.19 1.48 32.55
CA LEU A 214 -1.85 1.43 31.24
C LEU A 214 -2.74 0.20 31.12
N ASP A 215 -3.91 0.41 30.49
CA ASP A 215 -4.89 -0.63 30.16
C ASP A 215 -4.83 -0.98 28.66
N GLY A 216 -4.50 0.00 27.80
CA GLY A 216 -4.51 -0.21 26.37
C GLY A 216 -3.42 0.53 25.59
N VAL A 217 -3.09 -0.01 24.42
CA VAL A 217 -2.15 0.59 23.46
C VAL A 217 -2.79 0.56 22.08
N TRP A 218 -3.03 1.73 21.51
CA TRP A 218 -3.34 1.82 20.09
C TRP A 218 -2.05 2.06 19.31
N VAL A 219 -1.65 1.08 18.48
CA VAL A 219 -0.38 1.13 17.74
C VAL A 219 -0.60 0.80 16.28
N GLN A 220 0.07 1.55 15.39
CA GLN A 220 0.00 1.38 13.94
C GLN A 220 1.06 0.43 13.42
N ASP A 221 0.69 -0.31 12.37
CA ASP A 221 1.55 -1.05 11.45
C ASP A 221 2.63 -1.91 12.14
N GLY A 222 3.79 -2.09 11.53
CA GLY A 222 4.89 -2.93 11.98
C GLY A 222 5.50 -2.58 13.34
N MET A 223 5.00 -1.56 14.02
CA MET A 223 5.43 -1.20 15.38
C MET A 223 4.86 -2.13 16.47
N ALA A 224 3.80 -2.88 16.18
CA ALA A 224 3.09 -3.74 17.13
C ALA A 224 4.01 -4.79 17.77
N VAL A 225 4.87 -5.44 16.98
CA VAL A 225 5.86 -6.42 17.48
C VAL A 225 6.77 -5.80 18.54
N GLY A 226 7.28 -4.58 18.27
CA GLY A 226 8.13 -3.85 19.22
C GLY A 226 7.37 -3.46 20.48
N ALA A 227 6.15 -2.98 20.37
CA ALA A 227 5.30 -2.64 21.50
C ALA A 227 5.01 -3.86 22.38
N TRP A 228 4.58 -4.98 21.77
CA TRP A 228 4.30 -6.20 22.50
C TRP A 228 5.54 -6.79 23.19
N LYS A 229 6.71 -6.77 22.55
CA LYS A 229 7.96 -7.20 23.22
C LYS A 229 8.21 -6.41 24.49
N SER A 230 7.99 -5.09 24.49
CA SER A 230 8.13 -4.26 25.68
C SER A 230 7.09 -4.59 26.77
N ILE A 231 5.84 -4.86 26.38
CA ILE A 231 4.77 -5.28 27.30
C ILE A 231 5.11 -6.62 27.95
N MET A 232 5.63 -7.58 27.16
CA MET A 232 6.05 -8.90 27.62
C MET A 232 7.26 -8.82 28.57
N ASP A 233 8.26 -7.98 28.27
CA ASP A 233 9.45 -7.77 29.11
C ASP A 233 9.05 -7.27 30.52
N GLU A 234 8.00 -6.46 30.63
CA GLU A 234 7.44 -5.97 31.90
C GLU A 234 6.41 -6.95 32.52
N SER A 235 6.19 -8.13 31.92
CA SER A 235 5.24 -9.15 32.40
C SER A 235 3.79 -8.66 32.48
N LYS A 236 3.38 -7.77 31.56
CA LYS A 236 2.06 -7.12 31.50
C LYS A 236 1.14 -7.68 30.41
N THR A 237 1.47 -8.83 29.84
CA THR A 237 0.72 -9.45 28.72
C THR A 237 -0.75 -9.71 29.05
N GLY A 238 -1.08 -10.02 30.31
CA GLY A 238 -2.47 -10.21 30.75
C GLY A 238 -3.19 -8.95 31.20
N ASP A 239 -2.49 -7.81 31.32
CA ASP A 239 -3.03 -6.58 31.85
C ASP A 239 -3.35 -5.55 30.75
N ILE A 240 -2.69 -5.65 29.59
CA ILE A 240 -2.77 -4.66 28.51
C ILE A 240 -3.35 -5.30 27.25
N ALA A 241 -4.34 -4.62 26.64
CA ALA A 241 -4.78 -4.91 25.28
C ALA A 241 -4.07 -3.98 24.29
N ALA A 242 -3.64 -4.48 23.11
CA ALA A 242 -3.01 -3.63 22.12
C ALA A 242 -3.44 -3.94 20.70
N THR A 243 -3.56 -2.89 19.88
CA THR A 243 -3.84 -3.06 18.45
C THR A 243 -2.57 -3.38 17.66
N GLY A 244 -2.70 -3.64 16.36
CA GLY A 244 -1.58 -3.87 15.46
C GLY A 244 -1.98 -3.87 13.99
N GLU A 245 -1.02 -4.24 13.17
CA GLU A 245 -1.19 -4.55 11.74
C GLU A 245 -0.82 -6.01 11.49
N ILE A 246 -1.43 -6.61 10.47
CA ILE A 246 -1.24 -8.03 10.18
C ILE A 246 0.04 -8.25 9.38
N ARG A 247 1.11 -8.55 10.11
CA ARG A 247 2.42 -8.98 9.61
C ARG A 247 2.77 -10.33 10.22
N LYS A 248 3.49 -11.20 9.49
CA LYS A 248 3.77 -12.58 9.88
C LYS A 248 4.40 -12.68 11.28
N ASP A 249 5.43 -11.89 11.59
CA ASP A 249 6.09 -11.89 12.89
C ASP A 249 5.17 -11.40 14.03
N PHE A 250 4.22 -10.52 13.74
CA PHE A 250 3.22 -10.12 14.71
C PHE A 250 2.17 -11.22 14.94
N ILE A 251 1.68 -11.86 13.88
CA ILE A 251 0.73 -12.97 13.96
C ILE A 251 1.35 -14.14 14.71
N ASP A 252 2.60 -14.52 14.43
CA ASP A 252 3.30 -15.56 15.15
C ASP A 252 3.41 -15.25 16.64
N LEU A 253 3.85 -14.02 16.96
CA LEU A 253 3.96 -13.57 18.35
C LEU A 253 2.60 -13.59 19.06
N TRP A 254 1.54 -13.19 18.37
CA TRP A 254 0.17 -13.15 18.90
C TRP A 254 -0.33 -14.56 19.23
N VAL A 255 -0.27 -15.48 18.27
CA VAL A 255 -0.74 -16.86 18.45
C VAL A 255 0.10 -17.61 19.50
N GLU A 256 1.44 -17.49 19.45
CA GLU A 256 2.34 -18.17 20.40
C GLU A 256 2.14 -17.74 21.86
N ASN A 257 1.73 -16.50 22.10
CA ASN A 257 1.61 -15.93 23.44
C ASN A 257 0.16 -15.61 23.84
N GLU A 258 -0.83 -16.00 23.03
CA GLU A 258 -2.26 -15.77 23.29
C GLU A 258 -2.55 -14.31 23.63
N LEU A 259 -1.96 -13.36 22.85
CA LEU A 259 -2.04 -11.93 23.16
C LEU A 259 -3.47 -11.39 23.04
N ASN A 260 -3.85 -10.48 23.94
CA ASN A 260 -5.11 -9.75 23.82
C ASN A 260 -4.95 -8.62 22.77
N SER A 261 -5.15 -8.98 21.51
CA SER A 261 -4.89 -8.10 20.37
C SER A 261 -6.01 -8.10 19.33
N GLY A 262 -6.11 -6.99 18.62
CA GLY A 262 -6.98 -6.82 17.45
C GLY A 262 -6.28 -5.95 16.41
N ALA A 263 -6.50 -6.23 15.13
CA ALA A 263 -5.76 -5.55 14.08
C ALA A 263 -6.57 -5.38 12.80
N SER A 264 -6.51 -4.21 12.22
CA SER A 264 -7.00 -3.96 10.86
C SER A 264 -5.91 -4.34 9.85
N VAL A 265 -6.31 -4.91 8.71
CA VAL A 265 -5.37 -5.22 7.63
C VAL A 265 -5.04 -3.95 6.85
N ASN A 266 -3.74 -3.69 6.64
CA ASN A 266 -3.23 -2.68 5.70
C ASN A 266 -2.48 -3.41 4.58
N PRO A 267 -3.17 -3.86 3.51
CA PRO A 267 -2.56 -4.75 2.54
C PRO A 267 -1.57 -4.01 1.64
N PRO A 268 -0.34 -4.50 1.44
CA PRO A 268 0.57 -3.95 0.44
C PRO A 268 0.02 -4.08 -0.99
N GLY A 269 -0.90 -5.01 -1.24
CA GLY A 269 -1.61 -5.20 -2.50
C GLY A 269 -2.51 -4.06 -2.97
N VAL A 270 -2.55 -2.92 -2.25
CA VAL A 270 -3.31 -1.72 -2.69
C VAL A 270 -2.83 -1.21 -4.06
N MET A 271 -1.52 -1.27 -4.35
CA MET A 271 -0.99 -0.83 -5.64
C MET A 271 -1.28 -1.84 -6.75
N ALA A 272 -1.28 -3.13 -6.44
CA ALA A 272 -1.75 -4.18 -7.36
C ALA A 272 -3.24 -4.02 -7.68
N SER A 273 -4.06 -3.71 -6.67
CA SER A 273 -5.48 -3.40 -6.84
C SER A 273 -5.69 -2.17 -7.73
N ALA A 274 -4.89 -1.12 -7.53
CA ALA A 274 -4.91 0.08 -8.37
C ALA A 274 -4.56 -0.25 -9.83
N LEU A 275 -3.57 -1.13 -10.07
CA LEU A 275 -3.21 -1.59 -11.41
C LEU A 275 -4.36 -2.40 -12.04
N ASN A 276 -5.01 -3.29 -11.27
CA ASN A 276 -6.14 -4.08 -11.75
C ASN A 276 -7.37 -3.22 -12.08
N VAL A 277 -7.52 -2.04 -11.48
CA VAL A 277 -8.52 -1.02 -11.85
C VAL A 277 -8.04 -0.18 -13.05
N ALA A 278 -6.73 0.14 -13.13
CA ALA A 278 -6.20 0.96 -14.22
C ALA A 278 -6.39 0.32 -15.59
N VAL A 279 -6.12 -0.99 -15.72
CA VAL A 279 -6.16 -1.66 -17.03
C VAL A 279 -7.55 -1.61 -17.69
N PRO A 280 -8.66 -1.95 -17.02
CA PRO A 280 -10.00 -1.77 -17.61
C PRO A 280 -10.32 -0.30 -17.96
N LEU A 281 -9.89 0.67 -17.14
CA LEU A 281 -10.06 2.10 -17.47
C LEU A 281 -9.31 2.48 -18.75
N LEU A 282 -8.07 1.99 -18.93
CA LEU A 282 -7.27 2.20 -20.13
C LEU A 282 -7.87 1.50 -21.37
N GLN A 283 -8.58 0.39 -21.16
CA GLN A 283 -9.37 -0.28 -22.21
C GLN A 283 -10.65 0.48 -22.57
N GLY A 284 -10.95 1.59 -21.89
CA GLY A 284 -12.12 2.44 -22.13
C GLY A 284 -13.40 1.93 -21.47
N ARG A 285 -13.32 1.01 -20.49
CA ARG A 285 -14.48 0.56 -19.71
C ARG A 285 -14.88 1.63 -18.70
N GLU A 286 -16.17 1.71 -18.42
CA GLU A 286 -16.76 2.64 -17.47
C GLU A 286 -17.08 1.92 -16.14
N LEU A 287 -16.84 2.58 -15.03
CA LEU A 287 -17.23 2.08 -13.71
C LEU A 287 -18.76 1.96 -13.61
N LEU A 288 -19.24 0.94 -12.90
CA LEU A 288 -20.68 0.78 -12.56
C LEU A 288 -21.16 1.92 -11.67
N GLU A 289 -20.35 2.25 -10.66
CA GLU A 289 -20.59 3.35 -9.74
C GLU A 289 -19.40 4.30 -9.80
N PRO A 290 -19.61 5.62 -9.78
CA PRO A 290 -18.52 6.58 -9.75
C PRO A 290 -17.64 6.39 -8.50
N ALA A 291 -16.36 6.74 -8.62
CA ALA A 291 -15.45 6.83 -7.47
C ALA A 291 -15.77 8.10 -6.67
N GLU A 292 -16.73 8.04 -5.75
CA GLU A 292 -17.21 9.20 -4.99
C GLU A 292 -17.00 9.07 -3.47
N ALA A 293 -16.39 7.98 -3.01
CA ALA A 293 -16.06 7.80 -1.60
C ALA A 293 -14.88 8.69 -1.17
N GLY A 294 -14.57 8.66 0.13
CA GLY A 294 -13.45 9.38 0.71
C GLY A 294 -13.69 10.86 0.97
N GLN A 295 -12.75 11.48 1.67
CA GLN A 295 -12.87 12.88 2.05
C GLN A 295 -12.86 13.86 0.87
N TYR A 296 -12.34 13.43 -0.28
CA TYR A 296 -12.25 14.26 -1.49
C TYR A 296 -13.26 13.85 -2.58
N GLY A 297 -14.05 12.79 -2.35
CA GLY A 297 -15.08 12.34 -3.29
C GLY A 297 -14.51 11.75 -4.58
N ASN A 298 -13.38 11.05 -4.50
CA ASN A 298 -12.68 10.44 -5.64
C ASN A 298 -12.13 9.04 -5.34
N ALA A 299 -12.64 8.36 -4.31
CA ALA A 299 -12.10 7.08 -3.83
C ALA A 299 -12.96 5.87 -4.22
N LEU A 300 -12.27 4.78 -4.52
CA LEU A 300 -12.74 3.40 -4.53
C LEU A 300 -12.08 2.68 -3.35
N TYR A 301 -12.84 2.35 -2.32
CA TYR A 301 -12.31 1.67 -1.16
C TYR A 301 -12.32 0.16 -1.34
N LEU A 302 -11.22 -0.47 -0.93
CA LEU A 302 -11.09 -1.92 -0.81
C LEU A 302 -11.67 -2.37 0.52
N ASP A 303 -12.43 -3.46 0.50
CA ASP A 303 -12.84 -4.13 1.72
C ASP A 303 -11.63 -4.80 2.37
N ILE A 304 -11.43 -4.53 3.66
CA ILE A 304 -10.37 -5.13 4.47
C ILE A 304 -10.95 -5.89 5.65
N PRO A 305 -10.42 -7.07 5.99
CA PRO A 305 -10.84 -7.78 7.18
C PRO A 305 -10.30 -7.11 8.44
N PHE A 306 -11.05 -7.24 9.55
CA PHE A 306 -10.55 -7.03 10.89
C PHE A 306 -10.17 -8.38 11.49
N ILE A 307 -9.02 -8.46 12.13
CA ILE A 307 -8.49 -9.68 12.74
C ILE A 307 -8.51 -9.52 14.26
N ASP A 308 -9.04 -10.53 14.93
CA ASP A 308 -9.11 -10.62 16.38
C ASP A 308 -8.85 -12.08 16.85
N GLY A 309 -9.13 -12.37 18.10
CA GLY A 309 -8.93 -13.70 18.66
C GLY A 309 -9.74 -14.81 18.00
N ASP A 310 -10.84 -14.49 17.32
CA ASP A 310 -11.73 -15.47 16.69
C ASP A 310 -11.18 -15.96 15.34
N ASN A 311 -10.35 -15.15 14.65
CA ASN A 311 -9.90 -15.46 13.29
C ASN A 311 -8.37 -15.42 13.08
N VAL A 312 -7.57 -15.01 14.07
CA VAL A 312 -6.11 -14.89 13.96
C VAL A 312 -5.41 -16.20 13.58
N GLU A 313 -5.89 -17.36 14.08
CA GLU A 313 -5.32 -18.67 13.75
C GLU A 313 -5.50 -19.01 12.26
N SER A 314 -6.63 -18.63 11.66
CA SER A 314 -6.86 -18.82 10.23
C SER A 314 -5.87 -17.98 9.40
N VAL A 315 -5.66 -16.72 9.79
CA VAL A 315 -4.72 -15.82 9.11
C VAL A 315 -3.28 -16.32 9.29
N ALA A 316 -2.94 -16.86 10.46
CA ALA A 316 -1.62 -17.49 10.69
C ALA A 316 -1.38 -18.65 9.72
N GLY A 317 -2.41 -19.47 9.47
CA GLY A 317 -2.37 -20.57 8.50
C GLY A 317 -2.18 -20.08 7.06
N ASP A 318 -2.87 -19.00 6.67
CA ASP A 318 -2.75 -18.39 5.34
C ASP A 318 -1.34 -17.81 5.09
N MET A 319 -0.63 -17.42 6.16
CA MET A 319 0.73 -16.87 6.10
C MET A 319 1.82 -17.93 6.38
N ASP A 320 1.48 -19.22 6.43
CA ASP A 320 2.48 -20.27 6.71
C ASP A 320 3.57 -20.33 5.63
N GLY A 321 4.83 -20.34 6.05
CA GLY A 321 6.00 -20.34 5.15
C GLY A 321 6.46 -18.97 4.71
N GLU A 322 5.69 -17.89 4.94
CA GLU A 322 6.11 -16.53 4.63
C GLU A 322 7.20 -16.02 5.60
N PRO A 323 8.09 -15.14 5.17
CA PRO A 323 9.08 -14.53 6.05
C PRO A 323 8.41 -13.60 7.09
N GLY A 324 9.02 -13.43 8.26
CA GLY A 324 8.44 -12.66 9.37
C GLY A 324 8.06 -11.21 9.03
N TYR A 325 8.74 -10.60 8.06
CA TYR A 325 8.43 -9.24 7.62
C TYR A 325 7.28 -9.15 6.60
N HIS A 326 6.76 -10.28 6.12
CA HIS A 326 5.69 -10.31 5.13
C HIS A 326 4.38 -9.80 5.74
N SER A 327 3.75 -8.82 5.07
CA SER A 327 2.44 -8.30 5.46
C SER A 327 1.34 -9.10 4.78
N TYR A 328 0.26 -9.40 5.53
CA TYR A 328 -0.92 -10.06 4.95
C TYR A 328 -1.50 -9.19 3.85
N SER A 329 -1.63 -9.78 2.67
CA SER A 329 -2.12 -9.07 1.49
C SER A 329 -3.51 -9.55 1.11
N SER A 330 -4.40 -8.60 0.84
CA SER A 330 -5.72 -8.80 0.28
C SER A 330 -5.89 -7.90 -0.93
N SER A 331 -5.10 -8.12 -2.00
CA SER A 331 -5.27 -7.37 -3.23
C SER A 331 -6.56 -7.76 -3.94
N MET A 332 -7.22 -6.80 -4.57
CA MET A 332 -8.31 -7.05 -5.50
C MET A 332 -7.78 -7.82 -6.71
N THR A 333 -8.34 -8.98 -6.99
CA THR A 333 -8.00 -9.76 -8.18
C THR A 333 -8.49 -9.08 -9.47
N ILE A 334 -8.01 -9.54 -10.63
CA ILE A 334 -8.50 -9.06 -11.95
C ILE A 334 -10.00 -9.22 -12.08
N ASP A 335 -10.56 -10.38 -11.65
CA ASP A 335 -11.99 -10.63 -11.73
C ASP A 335 -12.81 -9.71 -10.80
N GLN A 336 -12.32 -9.48 -9.58
CA GLN A 336 -12.95 -8.56 -8.64
C GLN A 336 -12.90 -7.11 -9.16
N ALA A 337 -11.76 -6.69 -9.70
CA ALA A 337 -11.66 -5.38 -10.35
C ALA A 337 -12.60 -5.29 -11.56
N GLY A 338 -12.65 -6.33 -12.40
CA GLY A 338 -13.56 -6.42 -13.55
C GLY A 338 -15.04 -6.28 -13.19
N ALA A 339 -15.43 -6.73 -11.99
CA ALA A 339 -16.80 -6.60 -11.49
C ALA A 339 -17.20 -5.15 -11.10
N LEU A 340 -16.26 -4.24 -11.01
CA LEU A 340 -16.52 -2.81 -10.78
C LEU A 340 -16.98 -2.07 -12.04
N PHE A 341 -16.91 -2.71 -13.20
CA PHE A 341 -17.14 -2.08 -14.50
C PHE A 341 -18.44 -2.52 -15.17
N GLN A 342 -18.97 -1.67 -16.05
CA GLN A 342 -20.09 -2.00 -16.91
C GLN A 342 -19.79 -3.29 -17.69
N PRO A 343 -20.79 -4.18 -17.89
CA PRO A 343 -20.62 -5.34 -18.74
C PRO A 343 -20.24 -4.92 -20.17
N GLU A 344 -19.39 -5.72 -20.82
CA GLU A 344 -19.01 -5.54 -22.23
C GLU A 344 -20.20 -5.69 -23.18
#